data_8ddc01b0bef06c38c112679ab7608c8f
#
_entry.id   8ddc01b0bef06c38c112679ab7608c8f
#
_cell.length_a   1.000
_cell.length_b   1.000
_cell.length_c   1.000
_cell.angle_alpha   90.00
_cell.angle_beta   90.00
_cell.angle_gamma   90.00
#
_symmetry.space_group_name_H-M   'P 1'
#
loop_
_entity.id
_entity.type
_entity.pdbx_description
1 polymer ?
#
loop_
_entity_poly.entity_id
_entity_poly.type
_entity_poly.pdbx_seq_one_letter_code
_entity_poly.pdbx_strand_id
1 'polypeptide(L)'
;FPPDRYHVTITGKALVFQKGTGYLLDNLLSSLIFAFFLTGLLVAFMFRSFKMVLVSIIPNLLPLLMTAGIMGFLDIPLKPSTILVFGIAFGLSVDDTLRFLAQYREELKKNNWKIRKSVYATFNESGLSMFYTSIVLFFGFSVFMLSSFGGTIALGGLISLTLLFGMLSNLMLLPALVLTLNKTLANEQEFIEPKIDIIEHSDEE
;
A
#
# COMPACT_ATOMS: atom_id res chain seq x y z
N PHE A 1 -27.38 34.79 -29.26
CA PHE A 1 -26.25 34.46 -30.13
C PHE A 1 -26.61 33.14 -30.89
N PRO A 2 -26.73 33.20 -32.20
CA PRO A 2 -27.02 31.99 -32.99
C PRO A 2 -25.83 31.02 -32.93
N PRO A 3 -26.06 29.72 -32.65
CA PRO A 3 -25.00 28.70 -32.45
C PRO A 3 -24.10 28.49 -33.68
N ASP A 4 -24.57 28.89 -34.85
CA ASP A 4 -23.88 28.68 -36.13
C ASP A 4 -22.77 29.73 -36.40
N ARG A 5 -22.69 30.80 -35.60
CA ARG A 5 -21.72 31.90 -35.80
C ARG A 5 -20.81 32.18 -34.63
N TYR A 6 -21.12 31.64 -33.45
CA TYR A 6 -20.37 31.96 -32.23
C TYR A 6 -20.08 30.70 -31.43
N HIS A 7 -18.82 30.44 -31.19
CA HIS A 7 -18.38 29.47 -30.15
C HIS A 7 -18.30 30.20 -28.82
N VAL A 8 -19.29 30.01 -27.95
CA VAL A 8 -19.29 30.57 -26.60
C VAL A 8 -18.53 29.60 -25.67
N THR A 9 -17.38 30.05 -25.18
CA THR A 9 -16.60 29.29 -24.20
C THR A 9 -16.72 29.96 -22.84
N ILE A 10 -17.32 29.27 -21.88
CA ILE A 10 -17.36 29.73 -20.50
C ILE A 10 -16.00 29.42 -19.87
N THR A 11 -15.34 30.45 -19.33
CA THR A 11 -14.06 30.29 -18.65
C THR A 11 -14.09 31.04 -17.31
N GLY A 12 -13.19 30.62 -16.40
CA GLY A 12 -13.08 31.26 -15.09
C GLY A 12 -12.29 30.39 -14.11
N LYS A 13 -11.73 31.00 -13.06
CA LYS A 13 -10.92 30.29 -12.05
C LYS A 13 -11.71 29.13 -11.42
N ALA A 14 -13.00 29.30 -11.14
CA ALA A 14 -13.84 28.26 -10.56
C ALA A 14 -14.01 27.06 -11.49
N LEU A 15 -14.23 27.27 -12.78
CA LEU A 15 -14.39 26.20 -13.78
C LEU A 15 -13.07 25.44 -13.97
N VAL A 16 -11.95 26.15 -14.05
CA VAL A 16 -10.62 25.53 -14.18
C VAL A 16 -10.31 24.69 -12.96
N PHE A 17 -10.61 25.19 -11.75
CA PHE A 17 -10.43 24.45 -10.51
C PHE A 17 -11.31 23.19 -10.45
N GLN A 18 -12.58 23.29 -10.84
CA GLN A 18 -13.52 22.17 -10.83
C GLN A 18 -13.09 21.10 -11.85
N LYS A 19 -12.75 21.48 -13.08
CA LYS A 19 -12.26 20.54 -14.11
C LYS A 19 -10.94 19.92 -13.70
N GLY A 20 -10.03 20.71 -13.12
CA GLY A 20 -8.75 20.21 -12.61
C GLY A 20 -8.92 19.19 -11.49
N THR A 21 -9.85 19.43 -10.54
CA THR A 21 -10.14 18.46 -9.46
C THR A 21 -10.76 17.18 -10.03
N GLY A 22 -11.69 17.26 -10.98
CA GLY A 22 -12.25 16.08 -11.65
C GLY A 22 -11.17 15.26 -12.37
N TYR A 23 -10.32 15.93 -13.15
CA TYR A 23 -9.20 15.26 -13.82
C TYR A 23 -8.22 14.57 -12.84
N LEU A 24 -7.92 15.21 -11.71
CA LEU A 24 -7.08 14.61 -10.68
C LEU A 24 -7.73 13.38 -10.03
N LEU A 25 -9.05 13.39 -9.80
CA LEU A 25 -9.79 12.25 -9.27
C LEU A 25 -9.76 11.06 -10.23
N ASP A 26 -10.05 11.29 -11.51
CA ASP A 26 -10.05 10.22 -12.53
C ASP A 26 -8.66 9.60 -12.67
N ASN A 27 -7.61 10.44 -12.70
CA ASN A 27 -6.23 9.96 -12.75
C ASN A 27 -5.81 9.26 -11.47
N LEU A 28 -6.26 9.72 -10.28
CA LEU A 28 -5.99 9.03 -9.02
C LEU A 28 -6.57 7.61 -9.04
N LEU A 29 -7.86 7.48 -9.38
CA LEU A 29 -8.50 6.16 -9.42
C LEU A 29 -7.80 5.22 -10.39
N SER A 30 -7.48 5.69 -11.59
CA SER A 30 -6.75 4.91 -12.59
C SER A 30 -5.36 4.53 -12.09
N SER A 31 -4.63 5.45 -11.47
CA SER A 31 -3.29 5.18 -10.93
C SER A 31 -3.32 4.24 -9.74
N LEU A 32 -4.31 4.33 -8.85
CA LEU A 32 -4.48 3.40 -7.74
C LEU A 32 -4.79 1.97 -8.25
N ILE A 33 -5.70 1.83 -9.22
CA ILE A 33 -6.00 0.53 -9.82
C ILE A 33 -4.73 -0.06 -10.45
N PHE A 34 -3.98 0.74 -11.20
CA PHE A 34 -2.72 0.31 -11.80
C PHE A 34 -1.68 -0.08 -10.75
N ALA A 35 -1.58 0.69 -9.67
CA ALA A 35 -0.66 0.40 -8.57
C ALA A 35 -1.04 -0.87 -7.81
N PHE A 36 -2.34 -1.14 -7.56
CA PHE A 36 -2.82 -2.41 -7.02
C PHE A 36 -2.49 -3.58 -7.94
N PHE A 37 -2.69 -3.41 -9.25
CA PHE A 37 -2.35 -4.42 -10.23
C PHE A 37 -0.85 -4.72 -10.22
N LEU A 38 0.00 -3.70 -10.24
CA LEU A 38 1.45 -3.85 -10.22
C LEU A 38 1.93 -4.52 -8.92
N THR A 39 1.40 -4.11 -7.77
CA THR A 39 1.70 -4.74 -6.48
C THR A 39 1.28 -6.22 -6.47
N GLY A 40 0.08 -6.51 -6.95
CA GLY A 40 -0.40 -7.88 -7.10
C GLY A 40 0.48 -8.73 -8.02
N LEU A 41 0.95 -8.15 -9.13
CA LEU A 41 1.86 -8.80 -10.06
C LEU A 41 3.21 -9.13 -9.40
N LEU A 42 3.79 -8.17 -8.65
CA LEU A 42 5.04 -8.37 -7.92
C LEU A 42 4.91 -9.49 -6.88
N VAL A 43 3.83 -9.49 -6.10
CA VAL A 43 3.57 -10.54 -5.11
C VAL A 43 3.30 -11.88 -5.78
N ALA A 44 2.54 -11.90 -6.89
CA ALA A 44 2.30 -13.12 -7.68
C ALA A 44 3.61 -13.70 -8.23
N PHE A 45 4.51 -12.86 -8.73
CA PHE A 45 5.82 -13.26 -9.19
C PHE A 45 6.69 -13.81 -8.04
N MET A 46 6.64 -13.16 -6.87
CA MET A 46 7.43 -13.53 -5.70
C MET A 46 6.97 -14.86 -5.07
N PHE A 47 5.66 -15.09 -4.98
CA PHE A 47 5.09 -16.25 -4.29
C PHE A 47 4.46 -17.29 -5.21
N ARG A 48 4.25 -16.96 -6.48
CA ARG A 48 3.53 -17.81 -7.47
C ARG A 48 2.16 -18.31 -6.99
N SER A 49 1.53 -17.57 -6.08
CA SER A 49 0.26 -17.93 -5.45
C SER A 49 -0.71 -16.75 -5.46
N PHE A 50 -1.88 -16.95 -6.07
CA PHE A 50 -2.94 -15.93 -6.12
C PHE A 50 -3.49 -15.58 -4.71
N LYS A 51 -3.46 -16.55 -3.79
CA LYS A 51 -3.89 -16.33 -2.40
C LYS A 51 -2.98 -15.32 -1.69
N MET A 52 -1.67 -15.35 -1.94
CA MET A 52 -0.74 -14.38 -1.37
C MET A 52 -0.95 -12.97 -1.93
N VAL A 53 -1.43 -12.85 -3.18
CA VAL A 53 -1.84 -11.55 -3.74
C VAL A 53 -2.99 -10.94 -2.94
N LEU A 54 -4.02 -11.73 -2.62
CA LEU A 54 -5.14 -11.26 -1.78
C LEU A 54 -4.66 -10.85 -0.38
N VAL A 55 -3.76 -11.63 0.23
CA VAL A 55 -3.16 -11.29 1.53
C VAL A 55 -2.41 -9.97 1.49
N SER A 56 -1.76 -9.63 0.39
CA SER A 56 -1.04 -8.36 0.24
C SER A 56 -1.95 -7.16 -0.01
N ILE A 57 -3.07 -7.36 -0.70
CA ILE A 57 -3.97 -6.27 -1.10
C ILE A 57 -4.85 -5.81 0.08
N ILE A 58 -5.40 -6.74 0.87
CA ILE A 58 -6.34 -6.43 1.95
C ILE A 58 -5.77 -5.45 2.99
N PRO A 59 -4.55 -5.65 3.55
CA PRO A 59 -3.98 -4.71 4.51
C PRO A 59 -3.74 -3.31 3.95
N ASN A 60 -3.49 -3.18 2.65
CA ASN A 60 -3.25 -1.90 1.99
C ASN A 60 -4.55 -1.16 1.65
N LEU A 61 -5.63 -1.90 1.39
CA LEU A 61 -6.94 -1.31 1.09
C LEU A 61 -7.61 -0.75 2.34
N LEU A 62 -7.48 -1.42 3.49
CA LEU A 62 -8.16 -1.07 4.73
C LEU A 62 -7.84 0.37 5.21
N PRO A 63 -6.58 0.83 5.30
CA PRO A 63 -6.26 2.20 5.71
C PRO A 63 -6.87 3.26 4.78
N LEU A 64 -6.89 3.01 3.48
CA LEU A 64 -7.48 3.92 2.50
C LEU A 64 -9.00 4.04 2.68
N LEU A 65 -9.68 2.91 2.89
CA LEU A 65 -11.13 2.90 3.15
C LEU A 65 -11.46 3.60 4.47
N MET A 66 -10.69 3.37 5.53
CA MET A 66 -10.87 4.06 6.81
C MET A 66 -10.69 5.56 6.66
N THR A 67 -9.66 6.00 5.93
CA THR A 67 -9.41 7.43 5.67
C THR A 67 -10.53 8.05 4.84
N ALA A 68 -10.99 7.37 3.79
CA ALA A 68 -12.13 7.83 3.00
C ALA A 68 -13.41 7.94 3.86
N GLY A 69 -13.65 6.97 4.75
CA GLY A 69 -14.76 6.99 5.69
C GLY A 69 -14.69 8.18 6.65
N ILE A 70 -13.51 8.47 7.21
CA ILE A 70 -13.29 9.61 8.10
C ILE A 70 -13.48 10.94 7.36
N MET A 71 -12.97 11.05 6.13
CA MET A 71 -13.20 12.23 5.30
C MET A 71 -14.70 12.48 5.08
N GLY A 72 -15.46 11.42 4.77
CA GLY A 72 -16.92 11.52 4.62
C GLY A 72 -17.64 11.89 5.91
N PHE A 73 -17.18 11.36 7.05
CA PHE A 73 -17.79 11.64 8.36
C PHE A 73 -17.49 13.07 8.86
N LEU A 74 -16.33 13.62 8.54
CA LEU A 74 -15.91 14.97 8.92
C LEU A 74 -16.22 16.02 7.85
N ASP A 75 -16.99 15.69 6.81
CA ASP A 75 -17.29 16.56 5.67
C ASP A 75 -16.06 17.23 5.04
N ILE A 76 -14.92 16.48 5.01
CA ILE A 76 -13.69 16.99 4.38
C ILE A 76 -13.81 16.80 2.87
N PRO A 77 -13.88 17.90 2.09
CA PRO A 77 -14.07 17.81 0.65
C PRO A 77 -12.84 17.25 -0.07
N LEU A 78 -13.09 16.53 -1.16
CA LEU A 78 -12.05 16.08 -2.08
C LEU A 78 -11.47 17.29 -2.85
N LYS A 79 -10.33 17.77 -2.37
CA LYS A 79 -9.51 18.82 -2.98
C LYS A 79 -8.22 18.21 -3.50
N PRO A 80 -7.47 18.90 -4.38
CA PRO A 80 -6.17 18.40 -4.85
C PRO A 80 -5.22 17.95 -3.73
N SER A 81 -5.20 18.67 -2.60
CA SER A 81 -4.38 18.31 -1.43
C SER A 81 -4.84 17.00 -0.76
N THR A 82 -6.16 16.81 -0.59
CA THR A 82 -6.70 15.59 0.05
C THR A 82 -6.66 14.39 -0.88
N ILE A 83 -6.70 14.59 -2.19
CA ILE A 83 -6.52 13.53 -3.20
C ILE A 83 -5.12 12.93 -3.11
N LEU A 84 -4.09 13.75 -2.91
CA LEU A 84 -2.70 13.28 -2.75
C LEU A 84 -2.51 12.35 -1.55
N VAL A 85 -3.34 12.47 -0.51
CA VAL A 85 -3.29 11.58 0.67
C VAL A 85 -3.36 10.11 0.27
N PHE A 86 -4.29 9.77 -0.62
CA PHE A 86 -4.51 8.38 -1.04
C PHE A 86 -3.29 7.80 -1.78
N GLY A 87 -2.68 8.58 -2.68
CA GLY A 87 -1.49 8.14 -3.42
C GLY A 87 -0.28 7.94 -2.51
N ILE A 88 0.00 8.91 -1.63
CA ILE A 88 1.13 8.86 -0.70
C ILE A 88 0.95 7.72 0.31
N ALA A 89 -0.24 7.65 0.93
CA ALA A 89 -0.53 6.64 1.95
C ALA A 89 -0.50 5.22 1.36
N PHE A 90 -1.03 5.03 0.15
CA PHE A 90 -0.96 3.75 -0.55
C PHE A 90 0.48 3.32 -0.81
N GLY A 91 1.30 4.23 -1.36
CA GLY A 91 2.70 3.92 -1.67
C GLY A 91 3.49 3.49 -0.43
N LEU A 92 3.33 4.19 0.69
CA LEU A 92 3.99 3.87 1.95
C LEU A 92 3.49 2.54 2.56
N SER A 93 2.16 2.30 2.50
CA SER A 93 1.59 1.04 3.00
C SER A 93 2.04 -0.18 2.19
N VAL A 94 2.14 -0.04 0.86
CA VAL A 94 2.65 -1.10 -0.03
C VAL A 94 4.10 -1.43 0.25
N ASP A 95 4.95 -0.41 0.50
CA ASP A 95 6.37 -0.63 0.85
C ASP A 95 6.50 -1.50 2.09
N ASP A 96 5.76 -1.21 3.15
CA ASP A 96 5.75 -2.01 4.38
C ASP A 96 5.29 -3.46 4.12
N THR A 97 4.21 -3.63 3.35
CA THR A 97 3.70 -4.96 2.99
C THR A 97 4.71 -5.78 2.19
N LEU A 98 5.34 -5.17 1.17
CA LEU A 98 6.33 -5.86 0.35
C LEU A 98 7.57 -6.23 1.14
N ARG A 99 8.04 -5.35 2.04
CA ARG A 99 9.16 -5.61 2.94
C ARG A 99 8.87 -6.80 3.86
N PHE A 100 7.69 -6.81 4.49
CA PHE A 100 7.27 -7.93 5.34
C PHE A 100 7.21 -9.24 4.55
N LEU A 101 6.60 -9.23 3.36
CA LEU A 101 6.46 -10.44 2.54
C LEU A 101 7.81 -10.92 2.00
N ALA A 102 8.73 -10.02 1.63
CA ALA A 102 10.08 -10.39 1.21
C ALA A 102 10.84 -11.10 2.34
N GLN A 103 10.82 -10.51 3.55
CA GLN A 103 11.44 -11.11 4.73
C GLN A 103 10.78 -12.44 5.10
N TYR A 104 9.44 -12.52 5.01
CA TYR A 104 8.71 -13.77 5.26
C TYR A 104 9.15 -14.89 4.32
N ARG A 105 9.35 -14.58 3.03
CA ARG A 105 9.84 -15.57 2.05
C ARG A 105 11.25 -16.07 2.40
N GLU A 106 12.13 -15.19 2.86
CA GLU A 106 13.48 -15.55 3.31
C GLU A 106 13.43 -16.45 4.54
N GLU A 107 12.63 -16.06 5.55
CA GLU A 107 12.46 -16.85 6.77
C GLU A 107 11.78 -18.21 6.55
N LEU A 108 10.92 -18.34 5.54
CA LEU A 108 10.36 -19.62 5.15
C LEU A 108 11.45 -20.63 4.74
N LYS A 109 12.43 -20.17 3.95
CA LYS A 109 13.56 -21.01 3.52
C LYS A 109 14.43 -21.41 4.71
N LYS A 110 14.79 -20.46 5.59
CA LYS A 110 15.63 -20.71 6.79
C LYS A 110 14.96 -21.66 7.80
N ASN A 111 13.64 -21.63 7.92
CA ASN A 111 12.88 -22.41 8.90
C ASN A 111 12.27 -23.69 8.34
N ASN A 112 12.80 -24.24 7.22
CA ASN A 112 12.31 -25.47 6.60
C ASN A 112 10.80 -25.45 6.39
N TRP A 113 10.26 -24.37 5.81
CA TRP A 113 8.83 -24.16 5.47
C TRP A 113 7.88 -24.22 6.67
N LYS A 114 8.40 -24.09 7.90
CA LYS A 114 7.57 -24.01 9.11
C LYS A 114 6.99 -22.61 9.27
N ILE A 115 5.83 -22.41 8.74
CA ILE A 115 5.18 -21.11 8.53
C ILE A 115 4.98 -20.32 9.82
N ARG A 116 4.44 -20.94 10.89
CA ARG A 116 4.25 -20.26 12.17
C ARG A 116 5.58 -19.69 12.71
N LYS A 117 6.66 -20.48 12.61
CA LYS A 117 7.99 -20.05 13.05
C LYS A 117 8.53 -18.92 12.17
N SER A 118 8.31 -19.01 10.84
CA SER A 118 8.75 -18.00 9.89
C SER A 118 8.01 -16.68 10.07
N VAL A 119 6.68 -16.69 10.30
CA VAL A 119 5.92 -15.46 10.60
C VAL A 119 6.42 -14.80 11.88
N TYR A 120 6.70 -15.59 12.94
CA TYR A 120 7.26 -15.03 14.19
C TYR A 120 8.65 -14.44 13.99
N ALA A 121 9.52 -15.11 13.24
CA ALA A 121 10.85 -14.60 12.94
C ALA A 121 10.77 -13.30 12.11
N THR A 122 9.93 -13.28 11.08
CA THR A 122 9.68 -12.09 10.26
C THR A 122 9.15 -10.93 11.10
N PHE A 123 8.19 -11.19 11.98
CA PHE A 123 7.62 -10.15 12.84
C PHE A 123 8.67 -9.55 13.79
N ASN A 124 9.53 -10.37 14.37
CA ASN A 124 10.60 -9.87 15.26
C ASN A 124 11.65 -9.05 14.51
N GLU A 125 11.93 -9.36 13.26
CA GLU A 125 12.97 -8.67 12.47
C GLU A 125 12.41 -7.45 11.73
N SER A 126 11.33 -7.62 10.97
CA SER A 126 10.73 -6.56 10.16
C SER A 126 9.71 -5.73 10.92
N GLY A 127 8.94 -6.32 11.83
CA GLY A 127 7.85 -5.63 12.52
C GLY A 127 8.33 -4.45 13.37
N LEU A 128 9.47 -4.59 14.05
CA LEU A 128 10.07 -3.51 14.84
C LEU A 128 10.52 -2.35 13.94
N SER A 129 11.15 -2.67 12.81
CA SER A 129 11.56 -1.67 11.82
C SER A 129 10.37 -0.92 11.24
N MET A 130 9.29 -1.64 10.86
CA MET A 130 8.05 -1.04 10.34
C MET A 130 7.40 -0.13 11.38
N PHE A 131 7.38 -0.54 12.65
CA PHE A 131 6.85 0.27 13.74
C PHE A 131 7.60 1.61 13.87
N TYR A 132 8.94 1.57 13.92
CA TYR A 132 9.73 2.81 14.01
C TYR A 132 9.57 3.70 12.81
N THR A 133 9.59 3.14 11.59
CA THR A 133 9.39 3.90 10.35
C THR A 133 8.04 4.60 10.35
N SER A 134 6.97 3.89 10.70
CA SER A 134 5.61 4.45 10.75
C SER A 134 5.47 5.54 11.80
N ILE A 135 6.08 5.39 12.98
CA ILE A 135 6.09 6.42 14.03
C ILE A 135 6.80 7.69 13.54
N VAL A 136 7.98 7.54 12.94
CA VAL A 136 8.73 8.69 12.39
C VAL A 136 7.93 9.41 11.32
N LEU A 137 7.32 8.66 10.40
CA LEU A 137 6.47 9.23 9.35
C LEU A 137 5.21 9.89 9.92
N PHE A 138 4.56 9.26 10.90
CA PHE A 138 3.41 9.84 11.60
C PHE A 138 3.74 11.23 12.17
N PHE A 139 4.80 11.36 12.95
CA PHE A 139 5.22 12.65 13.49
C PHE A 139 5.70 13.60 12.39
N GLY A 140 6.42 13.11 11.37
CA GLY A 140 6.88 13.93 10.25
C GLY A 140 5.72 14.58 9.48
N PHE A 141 4.67 13.84 9.17
CA PHE A 141 3.47 14.40 8.51
C PHE A 141 2.59 15.20 9.46
N SER A 142 2.58 14.90 10.76
CA SER A 142 1.83 15.67 11.75
C SER A 142 2.33 17.12 11.86
N VAL A 143 3.60 17.38 11.55
CA VAL A 143 4.14 18.76 11.52
C VAL A 143 3.38 19.66 10.53
N PHE A 144 2.85 19.11 9.44
CA PHE A 144 2.05 19.89 8.48
C PHE A 144 0.74 20.41 9.07
N MET A 145 0.27 19.85 10.19
CA MET A 145 -0.91 20.36 10.91
C MET A 145 -0.65 21.74 11.56
N LEU A 146 0.62 22.14 11.73
CA LEU A 146 1.01 23.44 12.25
C LEU A 146 0.99 24.55 11.17
N SER A 147 0.65 24.20 9.92
CA SER A 147 0.58 25.14 8.80
C SER A 147 -0.57 26.13 8.97
N SER A 148 -0.43 27.30 8.40
CA SER A 148 -1.53 28.28 8.28
C SER A 148 -2.47 27.99 7.10
N PHE A 149 -2.12 27.06 6.22
CA PHE A 149 -2.89 26.74 5.03
C PHE A 149 -3.76 25.49 5.24
N GLY A 150 -5.09 25.64 5.20
CA GLY A 150 -6.04 24.57 5.51
C GLY A 150 -5.87 23.30 4.67
N GLY A 151 -5.44 23.42 3.40
CA GLY A 151 -5.14 22.27 2.55
C GLY A 151 -3.96 21.43 3.07
N THR A 152 -2.93 22.11 3.59
CA THR A 152 -1.75 21.44 4.18
C THR A 152 -2.08 20.81 5.53
N ILE A 153 -2.92 21.46 6.34
CA ILE A 153 -3.40 20.91 7.62
C ILE A 153 -4.16 19.62 7.37
N ALA A 154 -5.11 19.63 6.44
CA ALA A 154 -5.90 18.45 6.09
C ALA A 154 -5.01 17.35 5.51
N LEU A 155 -4.08 17.69 4.63
CA LEU A 155 -3.12 16.73 4.07
C LEU A 155 -2.29 16.07 5.17
N GLY A 156 -1.66 16.86 6.04
CA GLY A 156 -0.81 16.33 7.13
C GLY A 156 -1.59 15.45 8.10
N GLY A 157 -2.76 15.91 8.55
CA GLY A 157 -3.60 15.16 9.48
C GLY A 157 -4.12 13.85 8.89
N LEU A 158 -4.62 13.87 7.65
CA LEU A 158 -5.12 12.68 6.99
C LEU A 158 -4.01 11.67 6.69
N ILE A 159 -2.83 12.11 6.20
CA ILE A 159 -1.70 11.19 5.98
C ILE A 159 -1.25 10.57 7.29
N SER A 160 -1.04 11.37 8.34
CA SER A 160 -0.62 10.85 9.65
C SER A 160 -1.58 9.80 10.16
N LEU A 161 -2.89 10.05 10.09
CA LEU A 161 -3.91 9.12 10.51
C LEU A 161 -3.93 7.85 9.66
N THR A 162 -3.81 7.99 8.34
CA THR A 162 -3.76 6.85 7.40
C THR A 162 -2.53 5.98 7.66
N LEU A 163 -1.38 6.59 7.94
CA LEU A 163 -0.15 5.85 8.28
C LEU A 163 -0.30 5.06 9.58
N LEU A 164 -1.00 5.62 10.57
CA LEU A 164 -1.29 4.92 11.82
C LEU A 164 -2.18 3.70 11.57
N PHE A 165 -3.23 3.84 10.77
CA PHE A 165 -4.07 2.71 10.37
C PHE A 165 -3.30 1.71 9.51
N GLY A 166 -2.42 2.16 8.62
CA GLY A 166 -1.55 1.32 7.80
C GLY A 166 -0.60 0.49 8.66
N MET A 167 0.02 1.12 9.65
CA MET A 167 0.89 0.45 10.62
C MET A 167 0.11 -0.65 11.37
N LEU A 168 -1.06 -0.33 11.94
CA LEU A 168 -1.88 -1.30 12.64
C LEU A 168 -2.32 -2.45 11.72
N SER A 169 -2.74 -2.12 10.49
CA SER A 169 -3.12 -3.12 9.49
C SER A 169 -1.95 -4.04 9.13
N ASN A 170 -0.78 -3.49 8.86
CA ASN A 170 0.39 -4.28 8.46
C ASN A 170 0.99 -5.07 9.62
N LEU A 171 0.96 -4.57 10.85
CA LEU A 171 1.49 -5.29 12.01
C LEU A 171 0.53 -6.35 12.56
N MET A 172 -0.79 -6.16 12.45
CA MET A 172 -1.77 -7.09 13.00
C MET A 172 -2.44 -7.95 11.94
N LEU A 173 -2.99 -7.30 10.89
CA LEU A 173 -3.80 -7.99 9.89
C LEU A 173 -2.94 -8.82 8.93
N LEU A 174 -1.80 -8.30 8.47
CA LEU A 174 -0.96 -9.01 7.52
C LEU A 174 -0.41 -10.34 8.09
N PRO A 175 0.21 -10.40 9.29
CA PRO A 175 0.63 -11.67 9.88
C PRO A 175 -0.54 -12.62 10.17
N ALA A 176 -1.69 -12.09 10.62
CA ALA A 176 -2.89 -12.89 10.88
C ALA A 176 -3.44 -13.52 9.59
N LEU A 177 -3.49 -12.78 8.49
CA LEU A 177 -3.90 -13.29 7.19
C LEU A 177 -2.95 -14.36 6.67
N VAL A 178 -1.63 -14.13 6.77
CA VAL A 178 -0.62 -15.12 6.39
C VAL A 178 -0.80 -16.40 7.20
N LEU A 179 -1.04 -16.35 8.50
CA LEU A 179 -1.26 -17.52 9.35
C LEU A 179 -2.59 -18.24 9.05
N THR A 180 -3.65 -17.49 8.74
CA THR A 180 -4.99 -18.06 8.51
C THR A 180 -5.09 -18.77 7.16
N LEU A 181 -4.58 -18.14 6.10
CA LEU A 181 -4.57 -18.74 4.76
C LEU A 181 -3.67 -19.97 4.67
N ASN A 182 -2.74 -20.08 5.58
CA ASN A 182 -1.74 -21.13 5.59
C ASN A 182 -2.25 -22.52 5.92
N LYS A 183 -3.34 -22.67 6.65
CA LYS A 183 -4.00 -23.99 6.76
C LYS A 183 -4.39 -24.57 5.39
N THR A 184 -4.51 -23.68 4.38
CA THR A 184 -4.88 -24.04 3.01
C THR A 184 -3.68 -24.03 2.04
N LEU A 185 -2.54 -23.40 2.43
CA LEU A 185 -1.32 -23.27 1.61
C LEU A 185 -0.20 -24.25 2.00
N ALA A 186 -0.44 -25.12 2.98
CA ALA A 186 0.56 -26.09 3.47
C ALA A 186 0.92 -27.22 2.47
N ASN A 187 0.64 -27.05 1.19
CA ASN A 187 1.18 -27.92 0.16
C ASN A 187 2.55 -27.38 -0.28
N GLU A 188 3.61 -28.07 0.16
CA GLU A 188 5.02 -27.83 -0.25
C GLU A 188 5.20 -27.77 -1.77
N GLN A 189 4.25 -28.26 -2.54
CA GLN A 189 4.32 -28.36 -4.01
C GLN A 189 4.08 -27.03 -4.75
N GLU A 190 3.44 -26.03 -4.14
CA GLU A 190 3.19 -24.73 -4.80
C GLU A 190 4.37 -23.76 -4.72
N PHE A 191 5.36 -24.03 -3.87
CA PHE A 191 6.56 -23.19 -3.69
C PHE A 191 7.83 -23.80 -4.30
N ILE A 192 7.70 -24.54 -5.40
CA ILE A 192 8.84 -25.15 -6.07
C ILE A 192 9.76 -24.03 -6.57
N GLU A 193 10.94 -23.93 -5.96
CA GLU A 193 12.04 -23.18 -6.55
C GLU A 193 12.41 -23.82 -7.92
N PRO A 194 12.77 -22.99 -8.92
CA PRO A 194 13.56 -23.53 -10.00
C PRO A 194 14.86 -24.06 -9.36
N LYS A 195 15.06 -25.37 -9.40
CA LYS A 195 16.36 -25.99 -9.08
C LYS A 195 17.38 -25.39 -10.05
N ILE A 196 18.08 -24.38 -9.60
CA ILE A 196 19.37 -24.03 -10.19
C ILE A 196 20.31 -25.06 -9.57
N ASP A 197 20.56 -26.15 -10.28
CA ASP A 197 21.68 -27.02 -9.99
C ASP A 197 22.94 -26.17 -10.16
N ILE A 198 23.46 -25.67 -9.05
CA ILE A 198 24.84 -25.19 -9.01
C ILE A 198 25.64 -26.46 -9.21
N ILE A 199 26.16 -26.64 -10.41
CA ILE A 199 27.18 -27.64 -10.68
C ILE A 199 28.38 -27.21 -9.83
N GLU A 200 28.52 -27.79 -8.65
CA GLU A 200 29.77 -27.79 -7.92
C GLU A 200 30.78 -28.52 -8.84
N HIS A 201 31.59 -27.75 -9.56
CA HIS A 201 32.82 -28.28 -10.07
C HIS A 201 33.66 -28.69 -8.87
N SER A 202 33.61 -29.98 -8.57
CA SER A 202 34.65 -30.63 -7.79
C SER A 202 35.92 -30.61 -8.67
N ASP A 203 36.76 -29.59 -8.47
CA ASP A 203 38.16 -29.67 -8.89
C ASP A 203 38.86 -30.67 -7.97
N GLU A 204 38.76 -31.96 -8.34
CA GLU A 204 39.77 -32.93 -7.96
C GLU A 204 40.92 -32.79 -8.96
N GLU A 205 42.04 -32.18 -8.51
CA GLU A 205 43.41 -32.64 -8.78
C GLU A 205 44.38 -31.99 -7.79
#